data_ee1fad7e882a9b7dfd794d88063f4ddb
#
_entry.id   ee1fad7e882a9b7dfd794d88063f4ddb
#
_cell.length_a   1.000
_cell.length_b   1.000
_cell.length_c   1.000
_cell.angle_alpha   90.00
_cell.angle_beta   90.00
_cell.angle_gamma   90.00
#
_symmetry.space_group_name_H-M   'P 1'
#
loop_
_entity.id
_entity.type
_entity.pdbx_description
1 polymer ?
#
loop_
_entity_poly.entity_id
_entity_poly.type
_entity_poly.pdbx_seq_one_letter_code
_entity_poly.pdbx_strand_id
1 'polypeptide(L)'
;DGNEALAILGERHIDIIVTDIMMPNMDGFELCKKVKSDINISHIPIVLLTARNDIQSKIEGLKAGAESYLEKPFSIKYLRQQLLSILDNRRRERTAFSQNPFFSMDSMKTNKADEEFINKVILKIEEHLADETFNVETMADLFCMSRSSLLRKIKTLFNLSPVELIRTIRMKK
;
A
#
# COMPACT_ATOMS: atom_id res chain seq x y z
N ASP A 1 -14.54 15.41 -1.41
CA ASP A 1 -15.09 14.34 -0.59
C ASP A 1 -14.41 12.99 -0.90
N GLY A 2 -14.80 11.90 -0.19
CA GLY A 2 -14.18 10.59 -0.38
C GLY A 2 -14.40 9.98 -1.76
N ASN A 3 -15.51 10.30 -2.44
CA ASN A 3 -15.77 9.82 -3.81
C ASN A 3 -14.84 10.49 -4.82
N GLU A 4 -14.62 11.78 -4.69
CA GLU A 4 -13.66 12.53 -5.52
C GLU A 4 -12.23 12.01 -5.31
N ALA A 5 -11.88 11.71 -4.06
CA ALA A 5 -10.58 11.11 -3.74
C ALA A 5 -10.39 9.76 -4.44
N LEU A 6 -11.39 8.87 -4.42
CA LEU A 6 -11.34 7.58 -5.12
C LEU A 6 -11.19 7.75 -6.64
N ALA A 7 -11.88 8.71 -7.25
CA ALA A 7 -11.73 9.01 -8.67
C ALA A 7 -10.29 9.41 -9.01
N ILE A 8 -9.69 10.31 -8.23
CA ILE A 8 -8.30 10.75 -8.40
C ILE A 8 -7.30 9.59 -8.23
N LEU A 9 -7.54 8.68 -7.27
CA LEU A 9 -6.70 7.52 -7.04
C LEU A 9 -6.69 6.54 -8.22
N GLY A 10 -7.78 6.48 -8.99
CA GLY A 10 -7.85 5.71 -10.23
C GLY A 10 -7.02 6.29 -11.37
N GLU A 11 -6.84 7.60 -11.40
CA GLU A 11 -6.20 8.32 -12.51
C GLU A 11 -4.73 8.69 -12.24
N ARG A 12 -4.37 8.95 -10.98
CA ARG A 12 -3.07 9.53 -10.61
C ARG A 12 -2.29 8.65 -9.65
N HIS A 13 -0.97 8.80 -9.71
CA HIS A 13 -0.09 8.22 -8.71
C HIS A 13 -0.11 9.09 -7.44
N ILE A 14 -0.48 8.48 -6.32
CA ILE A 14 -0.54 9.14 -5.01
C ILE A 14 0.36 8.36 -4.06
N ASP A 15 1.24 9.06 -3.36
CA ASP A 15 2.17 8.47 -2.40
C ASP A 15 1.60 8.37 -0.99
N ILE A 16 0.70 9.28 -0.62
CA ILE A 16 0.07 9.34 0.70
C ILE A 16 -1.27 10.09 0.62
N ILE A 17 -2.24 9.63 1.40
CA ILE A 17 -3.53 10.29 1.54
C ILE A 17 -3.59 10.97 2.92
N VAL A 18 -4.01 12.23 2.93
CA VAL A 18 -4.35 12.96 4.15
C VAL A 18 -5.80 13.39 4.03
N THR A 19 -6.65 12.92 4.91
CA THR A 19 -8.09 13.18 4.83
C THR A 19 -8.68 13.53 6.18
N ASP A 20 -9.67 14.40 6.18
CA ASP A 20 -10.53 14.59 7.35
C ASP A 20 -11.42 13.35 7.53
N ILE A 21 -11.77 13.05 8.78
CA ILE A 21 -12.79 12.05 9.09
C ILE A 21 -14.16 12.60 8.67
N MET A 22 -14.48 13.82 9.07
CA MET A 22 -15.78 14.44 8.82
C MET A 22 -15.85 15.05 7.41
N MET A 23 -16.33 14.29 6.45
CA MET A 23 -16.55 14.74 5.08
C MET A 23 -17.97 14.39 4.60
N PRO A 24 -18.56 15.19 3.70
CA PRO A 24 -19.87 14.86 3.11
C PRO A 24 -19.77 13.65 2.17
N ASN A 25 -20.89 12.96 1.95
CA ASN A 25 -21.10 11.83 1.05
C ASN A 25 -20.33 10.55 1.44
N MET A 26 -19.04 10.62 1.61
CA MET A 26 -18.17 9.54 2.06
C MET A 26 -17.18 10.11 3.06
N ASP A 27 -17.23 9.60 4.28
CA ASP A 27 -16.33 10.01 5.35
C ASP A 27 -14.91 9.42 5.21
N GLY A 28 -13.98 9.89 6.05
CA GLY A 28 -12.59 9.44 6.01
C GLY A 28 -12.38 7.98 6.39
N PHE A 29 -13.26 7.39 7.21
CA PHE A 29 -13.19 5.97 7.57
C PHE A 29 -13.66 5.08 6.43
N GLU A 30 -14.76 5.45 5.77
CA GLU A 30 -15.26 4.74 4.59
C GLU A 30 -14.25 4.80 3.46
N LEU A 31 -13.65 5.97 3.21
CA LEU A 31 -12.57 6.13 2.25
C LEU A 31 -11.40 5.21 2.60
N CYS A 32 -10.97 5.20 3.87
CA CYS A 32 -9.88 4.36 4.33
C CYS A 32 -10.18 2.86 4.10
N LYS A 33 -11.35 2.38 4.48
CA LYS A 33 -11.78 1.00 4.27
C LYS A 33 -11.76 0.62 2.78
N LYS A 34 -12.31 1.48 1.90
CA LYS A 34 -12.33 1.24 0.46
C LYS A 34 -10.93 1.18 -0.14
N VAL A 35 -10.06 2.13 0.22
CA VAL A 35 -8.66 2.14 -0.25
C VAL A 35 -7.92 0.89 0.23
N LYS A 36 -8.08 0.51 1.50
CA LYS A 36 -7.37 -0.65 2.08
C LYS A 36 -7.89 -2.00 1.60
N SER A 37 -9.10 -2.07 1.09
CA SER A 37 -9.68 -3.27 0.49
C SER A 37 -9.40 -3.41 -1.02
N ASP A 38 -9.06 -2.33 -1.72
CA ASP A 38 -8.74 -2.38 -3.15
C ASP A 38 -7.28 -2.76 -3.37
N ILE A 39 -7.06 -3.92 -3.97
CA ILE A 39 -5.71 -4.46 -4.24
C ILE A 39 -4.81 -3.50 -5.04
N ASN A 40 -5.38 -2.62 -5.86
CA ASN A 40 -4.60 -1.69 -6.68
C ASN A 40 -4.01 -0.53 -5.88
N ILE A 41 -4.67 -0.10 -4.79
CA ILE A 41 -4.35 1.11 -4.04
C ILE A 41 -4.18 0.87 -2.53
N SER A 42 -4.37 -0.37 -2.04
CA SER A 42 -4.24 -0.73 -0.61
C SER A 42 -2.89 -0.35 0.01
N HIS A 43 -1.84 -0.31 -0.81
CA HIS A 43 -0.49 0.06 -0.40
C HIS A 43 -0.31 1.55 -0.08
N ILE A 44 -1.26 2.43 -0.43
CA ILE A 44 -1.14 3.87 -0.18
C ILE A 44 -1.39 4.15 1.31
N PRO A 45 -0.46 4.81 2.02
CA PRO A 45 -0.66 5.19 3.41
C PRO A 45 -1.72 6.27 3.56
N ILE A 46 -2.48 6.17 4.66
CA ILE A 46 -3.57 7.11 4.97
C ILE A 46 -3.34 7.71 6.35
N VAL A 47 -3.39 9.04 6.41
CA VAL A 47 -3.39 9.82 7.65
C VAL A 47 -4.77 10.44 7.83
N LEU A 48 -5.43 10.11 8.93
CA LEU A 48 -6.74 10.64 9.28
C LEU A 48 -6.60 11.87 10.16
N LEU A 49 -7.26 12.96 9.79
CA LEU A 49 -7.38 14.17 10.59
C LEU A 49 -8.65 14.08 11.44
N THR A 50 -8.53 14.21 12.76
CA THR A 50 -9.66 14.04 13.70
C THR A 50 -9.86 15.27 14.56
N ALA A 51 -11.10 15.53 14.96
CA ALA A 51 -11.39 16.50 16.01
C ALA A 51 -10.96 15.92 17.38
N ARG A 52 -10.72 16.81 18.34
CA ARG A 52 -10.20 16.50 19.68
C ARG A 52 -11.09 15.50 20.44
N ASN A 53 -10.47 14.50 21.10
CA ASN A 53 -11.05 13.62 22.14
C ASN A 53 -12.02 12.51 21.72
N ASP A 54 -11.95 11.97 20.53
CA ASP A 54 -12.74 10.77 20.25
C ASP A 54 -11.83 9.52 20.19
N ILE A 55 -11.70 8.84 21.34
CA ILE A 55 -10.98 7.55 21.46
C ILE A 55 -11.62 6.50 20.54
N GLN A 56 -12.95 6.54 20.40
CA GLN A 56 -13.69 5.62 19.55
C GLN A 56 -13.29 5.78 18.09
N SER A 57 -13.21 7.00 17.60
CA SER A 57 -12.72 7.30 16.24
C SER A 57 -11.29 6.83 16.01
N LYS A 58 -10.41 6.93 17.02
CA LYS A 58 -9.04 6.40 16.94
C LYS A 58 -9.03 4.88 16.79
N ILE A 59 -9.88 4.17 17.53
CA ILE A 59 -10.01 2.72 17.45
C ILE A 59 -10.60 2.29 16.10
N GLU A 60 -11.64 2.97 15.63
CA GLU A 60 -12.26 2.67 14.33
C GLU A 60 -11.30 2.82 13.16
N GLY A 61 -10.51 3.85 13.18
CA GLY A 61 -9.60 4.03 12.10
C GLY A 61 -8.38 3.09 12.13
N LEU A 62 -7.86 2.72 13.33
CA LEU A 62 -6.88 1.63 13.42
C LEU A 62 -7.47 0.35 12.81
N LYS A 63 -8.74 0.06 13.07
CA LYS A 63 -9.46 -1.06 12.45
C LYS A 63 -9.65 -0.86 10.92
N ALA A 64 -9.80 0.38 10.47
CA ALA A 64 -9.89 0.71 9.05
C ALA A 64 -8.53 0.63 8.31
N GLY A 65 -7.42 0.51 9.06
CA GLY A 65 -6.09 0.34 8.49
C GLY A 65 -5.34 1.65 8.20
N ALA A 66 -5.73 2.76 8.83
CA ALA A 66 -4.98 4.01 8.72
C ALA A 66 -3.61 3.90 9.40
N GLU A 67 -2.58 4.46 8.80
CA GLU A 67 -1.22 4.46 9.34
C GLU A 67 -1.01 5.46 10.47
N SER A 68 -1.76 6.53 10.49
CA SER A 68 -1.63 7.56 11.53
C SER A 68 -2.89 8.39 11.68
N TYR A 69 -2.99 9.00 12.86
CA TYR A 69 -4.02 9.97 13.24
C TYR A 69 -3.36 11.27 13.61
N LEU A 70 -3.99 12.37 13.22
CA LEU A 70 -3.56 13.69 13.60
C LEU A 70 -4.75 14.47 14.18
N GLU A 71 -4.63 14.83 15.46
CA GLU A 71 -5.66 15.56 16.19
C GLU A 71 -5.60 17.07 15.88
N LYS A 72 -6.73 17.64 15.54
CA LYS A 72 -6.89 19.08 15.34
C LYS A 72 -7.08 19.79 16.70
N PRO A 73 -6.45 20.97 16.92
CA PRO A 73 -5.57 21.71 16.02
C PRO A 73 -4.13 21.16 16.02
N PHE A 74 -3.50 21.11 14.85
CA PHE A 74 -2.10 20.71 14.68
C PHE A 74 -1.28 21.79 13.98
N SER A 75 0.04 21.80 14.20
CA SER A 75 0.94 22.65 13.45
C SER A 75 1.29 22.02 12.10
N ILE A 76 1.46 22.86 11.06
CA ILE A 76 1.91 22.40 9.73
C ILE A 76 3.28 21.70 9.83
N LYS A 77 4.16 22.17 10.71
CA LYS A 77 5.47 21.56 10.95
C LYS A 77 5.32 20.11 11.48
N TYR A 78 4.39 19.89 12.39
CA TYR A 78 4.12 18.55 12.94
C TYR A 78 3.53 17.62 11.88
N LEU A 79 2.52 18.07 11.12
CA LEU A 79 1.95 17.31 10.00
C LEU A 79 3.06 16.92 9.00
N ARG A 80 3.86 17.89 8.55
CA ARG A 80 4.97 17.63 7.62
C ARG A 80 5.93 16.57 8.16
N GLN A 81 6.30 16.63 9.44
CA GLN A 81 7.21 15.65 10.04
C GLN A 81 6.60 14.25 10.09
N GLN A 82 5.31 14.15 10.41
CA GLN A 82 4.59 12.87 10.38
C GLN A 82 4.56 12.26 8.98
N LEU A 83 4.22 13.05 7.96
CA LEU A 83 4.18 12.58 6.58
C LEU A 83 5.56 12.08 6.11
N LEU A 84 6.62 12.84 6.39
CA LEU A 84 7.99 12.44 6.07
C LEU A 84 8.38 11.14 6.79
N SER A 85 8.06 11.01 8.08
CA SER A 85 8.35 9.78 8.84
C SER A 85 7.66 8.54 8.25
N ILE A 86 6.39 8.68 7.85
CA ILE A 86 5.64 7.57 7.22
C ILE A 86 6.29 7.17 5.89
N LEU A 87 6.62 8.13 5.05
CA LEU A 87 7.24 7.88 3.74
C LEU A 87 8.65 7.27 3.88
N ASP A 88 9.46 7.77 4.82
CA ASP A 88 10.81 7.27 5.10
C ASP A 88 10.79 5.84 5.66
N ASN A 89 9.87 5.54 6.59
CA ASN A 89 9.70 4.20 7.12
C ASN A 89 9.35 3.21 6.01
N ARG A 90 8.40 3.55 5.15
CA ARG A 90 8.04 2.72 4.00
C ARG A 90 9.20 2.55 3.02
N ARG A 91 10.00 3.59 2.80
CA ARG A 91 11.19 3.50 1.96
C ARG A 91 12.22 2.51 2.54
N ARG A 92 12.43 2.53 3.87
CA ARG A 92 13.33 1.59 4.56
C ARG A 92 12.83 0.15 4.47
N GLU A 93 11.54 -0.08 4.72
CA GLU A 93 10.90 -1.39 4.59
C GLU A 93 11.07 -1.97 3.18
N ARG A 94 10.80 -1.16 2.15
CA ARG A 94 10.99 -1.54 0.74
C ARG A 94 12.46 -1.90 0.42
N THR A 95 13.41 -1.13 0.95
CA THR A 95 14.84 -1.39 0.72
C THR A 95 15.28 -2.68 1.41
N ALA A 96 14.85 -2.93 2.63
CA ALA A 96 15.11 -4.17 3.34
C ALA A 96 14.53 -5.38 2.57
N PHE A 97 13.32 -5.25 2.03
CA PHE A 97 12.69 -6.30 1.24
C PHE A 97 13.45 -6.60 -0.07
N SER A 98 13.91 -5.56 -0.78
CA SER A 98 14.67 -5.74 -2.03
C SER A 98 16.00 -6.51 -1.81
N GLN A 99 16.58 -6.37 -0.62
CA GLN A 99 17.82 -7.07 -0.24
C GLN A 99 17.55 -8.53 0.16
N ASN A 100 16.40 -8.83 0.76
CA ASN A 100 16.07 -10.18 1.18
C ASN A 100 14.55 -10.48 1.17
N PRO A 101 13.97 -10.79 -0.01
CA PRO A 101 12.53 -10.96 -0.17
C PRO A 101 11.89 -12.05 0.73
N PHE A 102 12.66 -13.06 1.15
CA PHE A 102 12.17 -14.17 1.96
C PHE A 102 12.25 -13.96 3.47
N PHE A 103 13.04 -13.00 3.94
CA PHE A 103 13.29 -12.79 5.38
C PHE A 103 12.42 -11.70 6.01
N SER A 104 11.77 -10.87 5.19
CA SER A 104 11.13 -9.63 5.66
C SER A 104 9.61 -9.73 5.84
N MET A 105 8.99 -10.90 5.59
CA MET A 105 7.53 -11.01 5.63
C MET A 105 6.95 -10.80 7.03
N ASP A 106 7.61 -11.29 8.08
CA ASP A 106 7.16 -11.14 9.46
C ASP A 106 7.38 -9.73 10.05
N SER A 107 8.22 -8.92 9.40
CA SER A 107 8.62 -7.60 9.90
C SER A 107 7.92 -6.43 9.20
N MET A 108 7.24 -6.67 8.07
CA MET A 108 6.53 -5.62 7.35
C MET A 108 5.18 -5.34 8.01
N LYS A 109 4.98 -4.10 8.45
CA LYS A 109 3.66 -3.58 8.84
C LYS A 109 2.83 -3.31 7.59
N THR A 110 2.50 -4.37 6.85
CA THR A 110 1.60 -4.29 5.69
C THR A 110 0.16 -4.53 6.13
N ASN A 111 -0.79 -4.01 5.37
CA ASN A 111 -2.19 -4.40 5.56
C ASN A 111 -2.41 -5.82 5.00
N LYS A 112 -3.49 -6.46 5.45
CA LYS A 112 -3.82 -7.86 5.07
C LYS A 112 -3.88 -8.07 3.55
N ALA A 113 -4.42 -7.10 2.80
CA ALA A 113 -4.54 -7.19 1.34
C ALA A 113 -3.16 -7.17 0.65
N ASP A 114 -2.21 -6.40 1.18
CA ASP A 114 -0.85 -6.37 0.65
C ASP A 114 -0.06 -7.63 1.02
N GLU A 115 -0.25 -8.18 2.23
CA GLU A 115 0.33 -9.47 2.62
C GLU A 115 -0.16 -10.61 1.72
N GLU A 116 -1.46 -10.69 1.50
CA GLU A 116 -2.04 -11.69 0.59
C GLU A 116 -1.52 -11.53 -0.85
N PHE A 117 -1.38 -10.28 -1.31
CA PHE A 117 -0.82 -10.00 -2.63
C PHE A 117 0.65 -10.43 -2.73
N ILE A 118 1.49 -10.08 -1.75
CA ILE A 118 2.90 -10.47 -1.68
C ILE A 118 3.05 -11.98 -1.74
N ASN A 119 2.31 -12.70 -0.89
CA ASN A 119 2.32 -14.15 -0.82
C ASN A 119 1.92 -14.79 -2.15
N LYS A 120 0.84 -14.31 -2.76
CA LYS A 120 0.38 -14.79 -4.06
C LYS A 120 1.40 -14.53 -5.18
N VAL A 121 2.04 -13.36 -5.20
CA VAL A 121 3.06 -13.04 -6.20
C VAL A 121 4.24 -14.00 -6.09
N ILE A 122 4.76 -14.22 -4.90
CA ILE A 122 5.89 -15.13 -4.67
C ILE A 122 5.50 -16.55 -5.09
N LEU A 123 4.36 -17.05 -4.63
CA LEU A 123 3.86 -18.37 -4.96
C LEU A 123 3.71 -18.57 -6.49
N LYS A 124 3.11 -17.58 -7.18
CA LYS A 124 2.94 -17.65 -8.63
C LYS A 124 4.26 -17.65 -9.40
N ILE A 125 5.26 -16.90 -8.96
CA ILE A 125 6.59 -16.96 -9.56
C ILE A 125 7.22 -18.35 -9.29
N GLU A 126 7.06 -18.91 -8.09
CA GLU A 126 7.58 -20.22 -7.73
C GLU A 126 6.93 -21.35 -8.54
N GLU A 127 5.63 -21.30 -8.79
CA GLU A 127 4.91 -22.25 -9.65
C GLU A 127 5.42 -22.24 -11.10
N HIS A 128 5.96 -21.09 -11.57
CA HIS A 128 6.42 -20.90 -12.95
C HIS A 128 7.94 -20.75 -13.07
N LEU A 129 8.72 -21.30 -12.12
CA LEU A 129 10.18 -21.16 -12.13
C LEU A 129 10.83 -21.70 -13.42
N ALA A 130 10.35 -22.84 -13.92
CA ALA A 130 10.86 -23.48 -15.13
C ALA A 130 10.20 -22.97 -16.43
N ASP A 131 9.19 -22.13 -16.32
CA ASP A 131 8.47 -21.60 -17.48
C ASP A 131 9.14 -20.31 -17.98
N GLU A 132 9.92 -20.41 -19.06
CA GLU A 132 10.58 -19.26 -19.69
C GLU A 132 9.61 -18.25 -20.28
N THR A 133 8.36 -18.65 -20.57
CA THR A 133 7.33 -17.79 -21.15
C THR A 133 6.62 -16.94 -20.09
N PHE A 134 6.78 -17.27 -18.80
CA PHE A 134 6.19 -16.51 -17.71
C PHE A 134 6.82 -15.11 -17.61
N ASN A 135 6.04 -14.12 -17.92
CA ASN A 135 6.44 -12.71 -18.02
C ASN A 135 5.49 -11.77 -17.26
N VAL A 136 5.71 -10.46 -17.39
CA VAL A 136 4.94 -9.42 -16.68
C VAL A 136 3.48 -9.37 -17.14
N GLU A 137 3.24 -9.62 -18.42
CA GLU A 137 1.89 -9.67 -19.02
C GLU A 137 1.09 -10.83 -18.41
N THR A 138 1.67 -12.03 -18.44
CA THR A 138 1.05 -13.23 -17.83
C THR A 138 0.78 -13.02 -16.33
N MET A 139 1.71 -12.38 -15.63
CA MET A 139 1.52 -12.04 -14.21
C MET A 139 0.36 -11.05 -14.03
N ALA A 140 0.26 -10.01 -14.86
CA ALA A 140 -0.80 -9.02 -14.77
C ALA A 140 -2.19 -9.67 -14.97
N ASP A 141 -2.31 -10.56 -15.95
CA ASP A 141 -3.54 -11.31 -16.23
C ASP A 141 -3.93 -12.21 -15.04
N LEU A 142 -2.98 -12.93 -14.43
CA LEU A 142 -3.23 -13.77 -13.24
C LEU A 142 -3.77 -12.99 -12.03
N PHE A 143 -3.37 -11.71 -11.91
CA PHE A 143 -3.84 -10.83 -10.83
C PHE A 143 -5.03 -9.96 -11.24
N CYS A 144 -5.56 -10.12 -12.46
CA CYS A 144 -6.63 -9.28 -13.02
C CYS A 144 -6.30 -7.78 -12.92
N MET A 145 -5.04 -7.43 -13.14
CA MET A 145 -4.51 -6.07 -13.06
C MET A 145 -4.05 -5.58 -14.42
N SER A 146 -4.12 -4.27 -14.67
CA SER A 146 -3.41 -3.69 -15.80
C SER A 146 -1.90 -3.81 -15.56
N ARG A 147 -1.13 -3.92 -16.64
CA ARG A 147 0.35 -3.95 -16.57
C ARG A 147 0.90 -2.76 -15.77
N SER A 148 0.35 -1.57 -15.96
CA SER A 148 0.78 -0.36 -15.26
C SER A 148 0.45 -0.40 -13.75
N SER A 149 -0.70 -0.96 -13.37
CA SER A 149 -1.09 -1.13 -11.98
C SER A 149 -0.20 -2.17 -11.28
N LEU A 150 0.05 -3.30 -11.94
CA LEU A 150 0.96 -4.32 -11.42
C LEU A 150 2.39 -3.78 -11.24
N LEU A 151 2.95 -3.10 -12.27
CA LEU A 151 4.26 -2.46 -12.19
C LEU A 151 4.38 -1.54 -10.98
N ARG A 152 3.37 -0.68 -10.80
CA ARG A 152 3.30 0.30 -9.72
C ARG A 152 3.25 -0.39 -8.36
N LYS A 153 2.35 -1.35 -8.19
CA LYS A 153 2.17 -2.06 -6.93
C LYS A 153 3.41 -2.88 -6.55
N ILE A 154 3.99 -3.63 -7.47
CA ILE A 154 5.21 -4.39 -7.23
C ILE A 154 6.37 -3.45 -6.89
N LYS A 155 6.57 -2.37 -7.63
CA LYS A 155 7.61 -1.39 -7.32
C LYS A 155 7.41 -0.73 -5.96
N THR A 156 6.17 -0.48 -5.60
CA THR A 156 5.83 0.11 -4.30
C THR A 156 6.05 -0.85 -3.13
N LEU A 157 5.73 -2.13 -3.27
CA LEU A 157 5.87 -3.11 -2.20
C LEU A 157 7.30 -3.68 -2.10
N PHE A 158 7.93 -3.98 -3.24
CA PHE A 158 9.20 -4.72 -3.29
C PHE A 158 10.42 -3.85 -3.62
N ASN A 159 10.23 -2.60 -4.03
CA ASN A 159 11.28 -1.73 -4.58
C ASN A 159 12.01 -2.31 -5.80
N LEU A 160 11.42 -3.29 -6.46
CA LEU A 160 11.92 -3.96 -7.65
C LEU A 160 10.89 -3.80 -8.78
N SER A 161 11.34 -3.84 -10.01
CA SER A 161 10.42 -4.06 -11.13
C SER A 161 9.92 -5.51 -11.13
N PRO A 162 8.78 -5.83 -11.74
CA PRO A 162 8.32 -7.23 -11.85
C PRO A 162 9.34 -8.15 -12.50
N VAL A 163 10.06 -7.69 -13.51
CA VAL A 163 11.13 -8.46 -14.17
C VAL A 163 12.27 -8.77 -13.19
N GLU A 164 12.71 -7.77 -12.43
CA GLU A 164 13.75 -7.95 -11.41
C GLU A 164 13.29 -8.89 -10.30
N LEU A 165 12.02 -8.79 -9.88
CA LEU A 165 11.45 -9.66 -8.87
C LEU A 165 11.43 -11.12 -9.33
N ILE A 166 10.92 -11.41 -10.55
CA ILE A 166 10.93 -12.74 -11.15
C ILE A 166 12.36 -13.29 -11.22
N ARG A 167 13.29 -12.48 -11.73
CA ARG A 167 14.72 -12.87 -11.81
C ARG A 167 15.32 -13.18 -10.44
N THR A 168 15.05 -12.33 -9.45
CA THR A 168 15.58 -12.49 -8.08
C THR A 168 15.10 -13.78 -7.44
N ILE A 169 13.82 -14.12 -7.62
CA ILE A 169 13.25 -15.36 -7.07
C ILE A 169 13.81 -16.58 -7.82
N ARG A 170 13.92 -16.52 -9.15
CA ARG A 170 14.53 -17.59 -9.97
C ARG A 170 16.00 -17.87 -9.63
N MET A 171 16.77 -16.84 -9.30
CA MET A 171 18.22 -17.00 -8.99
C MET A 171 18.49 -17.55 -7.58
N LYS A 172 17.51 -17.52 -6.68
CA LYS A 172 17.69 -17.98 -5.28
C LYS A 172 17.31 -19.44 -5.05
N LYS A 173 16.79 -20.10 -6.08
CA LYS A 173 16.51 -21.55 -6.12
C LYS A 173 17.38 -22.27 -7.15
#